data_5ddb1589748d416ea94ff4fad531f9ca
#
_entry.id   5ddb1589748d416ea94ff4fad531f9ca
#
_cell.length_a   1.000
_cell.length_b   1.000
_cell.length_c   1.000
_cell.angle_alpha   90.00
_cell.angle_beta   90.00
_cell.angle_gamma   90.00
#
_symmetry.space_group_name_H-M   'P 1'
#
loop_
_entity.id
_entity.type
_entity.pdbx_description
1 polymer ?
#
loop_
_entity_poly.entity_id
_entity_poly.type
_entity_poly.pdbx_seq_one_letter_code
_entity_poly.pdbx_strand_id
1 'polypeptide(L)'
;MSKSDPLELLSKQDLLLGRLIKSIGNYSIQIHDNLFESLLKSIIYQQLAGSAANAIYSRFLLYYDNIIPTPEQIISTPDTILRFRIGLSFKKIEYIKNLATKIASGELKIHYLPSLQNEEIITELVKVKGIGRWTAEMFLIFSLNRADVIPLDDLGVKKAIQKLYDLADLPTHQYMLEVSSRWKPYRSIATWYLWKSLSKFDSIG
;
A
#
# COMPACT_ATOMS: atom_id res chain seq x y z
N MET A 1 -6.38 14.79 27.88
CA MET A 1 -5.59 15.60 26.93
C MET A 1 -6.24 15.44 25.57
N SER A 2 -6.75 16.52 24.99
CA SER A 2 -7.29 16.50 23.62
C SER A 2 -6.15 16.10 22.68
N LYS A 3 -6.32 14.99 21.93
CA LYS A 3 -5.39 14.66 20.84
C LYS A 3 -5.46 15.83 19.85
N SER A 4 -4.35 16.55 19.66
CA SER A 4 -4.26 17.57 18.62
C SER A 4 -4.60 16.92 17.27
N ASP A 5 -5.38 17.62 16.45
CA ASP A 5 -5.73 17.16 15.10
C ASP A 5 -4.43 16.90 14.32
N PRO A 6 -4.26 15.69 13.74
CA PRO A 6 -3.10 15.37 12.92
C PRO A 6 -2.82 16.39 11.82
N LEU A 7 -3.86 16.95 11.19
CA LEU A 7 -3.72 17.92 10.10
C LEU A 7 -3.23 19.28 10.62
N GLU A 8 -3.68 19.68 11.78
CA GLU A 8 -3.21 20.90 12.44
C GLU A 8 -1.72 20.76 12.82
N LEU A 9 -1.33 19.60 13.37
CA LEU A 9 0.06 19.34 13.74
C LEU A 9 0.98 19.38 12.51
N LEU A 10 0.64 18.63 11.46
CA LEU A 10 1.39 18.61 10.20
C LEU A 10 1.53 19.99 9.59
N SER A 11 0.46 20.78 9.58
CA SER A 11 0.45 22.13 9.02
C SER A 11 1.32 23.11 9.81
N LYS A 12 1.46 22.92 11.12
CA LYS A 12 2.34 23.74 11.98
C LYS A 12 3.80 23.34 11.82
N GLN A 13 4.08 22.04 11.68
CA GLN A 13 5.45 21.52 11.60
C GLN A 13 6.09 21.71 10.21
N ASP A 14 5.27 21.82 9.17
CA ASP A 14 5.72 21.99 7.80
C ASP A 14 4.75 22.90 7.01
N LEU A 15 5.17 24.15 6.79
CA LEU A 15 4.31 25.17 6.16
C LEU A 15 3.98 24.86 4.70
N LEU A 16 4.88 24.19 3.95
CA LEU A 16 4.63 23.80 2.57
C LEU A 16 3.59 22.68 2.53
N LEU A 17 3.77 21.65 3.36
CA LEU A 17 2.79 20.60 3.52
C LEU A 17 1.44 21.15 4.03
N GLY A 18 1.45 22.11 4.95
CA GLY A 18 0.24 22.76 5.46
C GLY A 18 -0.54 23.51 4.36
N ARG A 19 0.14 24.18 3.44
CA ARG A 19 -0.50 24.79 2.25
C ARG A 19 -1.13 23.72 1.36
N LEU A 20 -0.42 22.60 1.17
CA LEU A 20 -0.93 21.46 0.39
C LEU A 20 -2.17 20.86 1.04
N ILE A 21 -2.15 20.59 2.35
CA ILE A 21 -3.29 20.11 3.13
C ILE A 21 -4.50 21.03 2.94
N LYS A 22 -4.32 22.34 3.11
CA LYS A 22 -5.38 23.33 2.92
C LYS A 22 -5.95 23.30 1.49
N SER A 23 -5.10 23.08 0.49
CA SER A 23 -5.52 23.10 -0.93
C SER A 23 -6.28 21.84 -1.35
N ILE A 24 -5.99 20.68 -0.73
CA ILE A 24 -6.61 19.39 -1.04
C ILE A 24 -7.88 19.18 -0.21
N GLY A 25 -7.89 19.64 1.04
CA GLY A 25 -9.01 19.49 1.96
C GLY A 25 -8.93 18.22 2.81
N ASN A 26 -10.08 17.61 3.09
CA ASN A 26 -10.18 16.53 4.07
C ASN A 26 -9.38 15.28 3.70
N TYR A 27 -8.69 14.72 4.70
CA TYR A 27 -8.07 13.41 4.63
C TYR A 27 -9.14 12.31 4.64
N SER A 28 -9.04 11.38 3.71
CA SER A 28 -9.90 10.20 3.66
C SER A 28 -9.11 9.01 3.10
N ILE A 29 -9.01 7.95 3.88
CA ILE A 29 -8.42 6.69 3.47
C ILE A 29 -9.45 5.58 3.64
N GLN A 30 -9.57 4.72 2.63
CA GLN A 30 -10.35 3.50 2.75
C GLN A 30 -9.47 2.40 3.32
N ILE A 31 -9.88 1.85 4.46
CA ILE A 31 -9.19 0.76 5.13
C ILE A 31 -9.83 -0.55 4.66
N HIS A 32 -9.01 -1.56 4.40
CA HIS A 32 -9.46 -2.89 4.03
C HIS A 32 -9.38 -3.82 5.24
N ASP A 33 -10.51 -4.25 5.77
CA ASP A 33 -10.58 -5.06 6.99
C ASP A 33 -10.08 -6.50 6.79
N ASN A 34 -10.22 -7.05 5.57
CA ASN A 34 -9.71 -8.39 5.26
C ASN A 34 -8.24 -8.34 4.84
N LEU A 35 -7.35 -8.69 5.77
CA LEU A 35 -5.91 -8.64 5.57
C LEU A 35 -5.43 -9.59 4.46
N PHE A 36 -6.04 -10.79 4.35
CA PHE A 36 -5.68 -11.76 3.31
C PHE A 36 -6.09 -11.25 1.93
N GLU A 37 -7.32 -10.76 1.80
CA GLU A 37 -7.79 -10.12 0.57
C GLU A 37 -6.89 -8.98 0.13
N SER A 38 -6.47 -8.13 1.06
CA SER A 38 -5.58 -7.00 0.77
C SER A 38 -4.26 -7.45 0.17
N LEU A 39 -3.64 -8.51 0.70
CA LEU A 39 -2.41 -9.07 0.15
C LEU A 39 -2.63 -9.75 -1.20
N LEU A 40 -3.71 -10.51 -1.37
CA LEU A 40 -4.09 -11.10 -2.66
C LEU A 40 -4.28 -10.02 -3.72
N LYS A 41 -5.06 -9.00 -3.39
CA LYS A 41 -5.34 -7.87 -4.28
C LYS A 41 -4.05 -7.14 -4.64
N SER A 42 -3.16 -6.89 -3.68
CA SER A 42 -1.87 -6.24 -3.96
C SER A 42 -1.04 -7.01 -4.99
N ILE A 43 -0.99 -8.35 -4.90
CA ILE A 43 -0.28 -9.20 -5.86
C ILE A 43 -0.97 -9.17 -7.24
N ILE A 44 -2.30 -9.27 -7.28
CA ILE A 44 -3.06 -9.28 -8.54
C ILE A 44 -2.87 -7.96 -9.30
N TYR A 45 -2.79 -6.83 -8.59
CA TYR A 45 -2.70 -5.50 -9.20
C TYR A 45 -1.29 -5.10 -9.62
N GLN A 46 -0.23 -5.79 -9.18
CA GLN A 46 1.15 -5.47 -9.56
C GLN A 46 1.34 -5.35 -11.08
N GLN A 47 2.01 -4.28 -11.53
CA GLN A 47 2.39 -4.05 -12.92
C GLN A 47 1.22 -4.08 -13.94
N LEU A 48 0.02 -3.72 -13.53
CA LEU A 48 -1.15 -3.63 -14.39
C LEU A 48 -1.77 -2.23 -14.33
N ALA A 49 -2.35 -1.79 -15.45
CA ALA A 49 -3.26 -0.65 -15.43
C ALA A 49 -4.51 -0.98 -14.59
N GLY A 50 -5.07 0.01 -13.90
CA GLY A 50 -6.19 -0.20 -12.97
C GLY A 50 -7.37 -0.95 -13.57
N SER A 51 -7.77 -0.64 -14.82
CA SER A 51 -8.87 -1.33 -15.52
C SER A 51 -8.58 -2.80 -15.77
N ALA A 52 -7.37 -3.15 -16.21
CA ALA A 52 -6.96 -4.53 -16.43
C ALA A 52 -6.88 -5.32 -15.13
N ALA A 53 -6.34 -4.72 -14.07
CA ALA A 53 -6.29 -5.33 -12.74
C ALA A 53 -7.69 -5.59 -12.19
N ASN A 54 -8.60 -4.62 -12.31
CA ASN A 54 -10.00 -4.76 -11.90
C ASN A 54 -10.69 -5.90 -12.64
N ALA A 55 -10.49 -6.03 -13.94
CA ALA A 55 -11.09 -7.09 -14.75
C ALA A 55 -10.60 -8.49 -14.31
N ILE A 56 -9.31 -8.64 -14.00
CA ILE A 56 -8.76 -9.91 -13.50
C ILE A 56 -9.31 -10.20 -12.09
N TYR A 57 -9.32 -9.21 -11.21
CA TYR A 57 -9.82 -9.38 -9.84
C TYR A 57 -11.31 -9.72 -9.81
N SER A 58 -12.13 -9.10 -10.67
CA SER A 58 -13.55 -9.44 -10.81
C SER A 58 -13.75 -10.89 -11.27
N ARG A 59 -12.95 -11.37 -12.25
CA ARG A 59 -13.00 -12.79 -12.67
C ARG A 59 -12.52 -13.74 -11.56
N PHE A 60 -11.52 -13.30 -10.77
CA PHE A 60 -11.06 -14.04 -9.60
C PHE A 60 -12.20 -14.22 -8.59
N LEU A 61 -12.86 -13.13 -8.20
CA LEU A 61 -13.98 -13.19 -7.27
C LEU A 61 -15.15 -14.03 -7.84
N LEU A 62 -15.51 -13.79 -9.11
CA LEU A 62 -16.60 -14.55 -9.76
C LEU A 62 -16.35 -16.07 -9.77
N TYR A 63 -15.10 -16.49 -9.92
CA TYR A 63 -14.75 -17.92 -9.86
C TYR A 63 -15.01 -18.53 -8.47
N TYR A 64 -14.91 -17.75 -7.42
CA TYR A 64 -15.19 -18.14 -6.03
C TYR A 64 -16.54 -17.59 -5.51
N ASP A 65 -17.54 -17.49 -6.39
CA ASP A 65 -18.92 -17.08 -6.06
C ASP A 65 -19.01 -15.71 -5.35
N ASN A 66 -18.12 -14.78 -5.70
CA ASN A 66 -17.93 -13.44 -5.08
C ASN A 66 -17.59 -13.48 -3.59
N ILE A 67 -17.03 -14.59 -3.12
CA ILE A 67 -16.51 -14.75 -1.76
C ILE A 67 -14.98 -14.78 -1.84
N ILE A 68 -14.30 -14.18 -0.88
CA ILE A 68 -12.85 -14.30 -0.78
C ILE A 68 -12.51 -15.76 -0.45
N PRO A 69 -11.73 -16.45 -1.32
CA PRO A 69 -11.41 -17.85 -1.09
C PRO A 69 -10.50 -18.02 0.14
N THR A 70 -10.59 -19.18 0.78
CA THR A 70 -9.63 -19.56 1.80
C THR A 70 -8.24 -19.85 1.19
N PRO A 71 -7.17 -19.82 1.97
CA PRO A 71 -5.86 -20.25 1.50
C PRO A 71 -5.87 -21.63 0.87
N GLU A 72 -6.58 -22.60 1.46
CA GLU A 72 -6.69 -23.99 0.99
C GLU A 72 -7.39 -24.08 -0.38
N GLN A 73 -8.43 -23.26 -0.59
CA GLN A 73 -9.11 -23.16 -1.88
C GLN A 73 -8.18 -22.66 -2.98
N ILE A 74 -7.34 -21.65 -2.69
CA ILE A 74 -6.34 -21.15 -3.66
C ILE A 74 -5.31 -22.22 -3.98
N ILE A 75 -4.80 -22.92 -2.96
CA ILE A 75 -3.79 -23.97 -3.12
C ILE A 75 -4.34 -25.10 -4.01
N SER A 76 -5.58 -25.54 -3.76
CA SER A 76 -6.22 -26.64 -4.49
C SER A 76 -6.68 -26.27 -5.91
N THR A 77 -6.84 -24.96 -6.22
CA THR A 77 -7.28 -24.54 -7.55
C THR A 77 -6.18 -24.82 -8.58
N PRO A 78 -6.50 -25.54 -9.70
CA PRO A 78 -5.54 -25.82 -10.74
C PRO A 78 -4.96 -24.54 -11.38
N ASP A 79 -3.67 -24.56 -11.68
CA ASP A 79 -2.98 -23.43 -12.33
C ASP A 79 -3.59 -23.07 -13.68
N THR A 80 -4.10 -24.06 -14.39
CA THR A 80 -4.83 -23.86 -15.65
C THR A 80 -6.08 -22.99 -15.50
N ILE A 81 -6.82 -23.15 -14.40
CA ILE A 81 -7.98 -22.32 -14.08
C ILE A 81 -7.53 -20.89 -13.77
N LEU A 82 -6.55 -20.75 -12.87
CA LEU A 82 -5.99 -19.43 -12.48
C LEU A 82 -5.43 -18.70 -13.71
N ARG A 83 -4.82 -19.43 -14.66
CA ARG A 83 -4.22 -18.89 -15.87
C ARG A 83 -5.24 -18.53 -16.93
N PHE A 84 -6.07 -19.49 -17.35
CA PHE A 84 -6.86 -19.35 -18.58
C PHE A 84 -8.30 -18.87 -18.32
N ARG A 85 -8.87 -19.16 -17.17
CA ARG A 85 -10.22 -18.71 -16.82
C ARG A 85 -10.19 -17.36 -16.09
N ILE A 86 -9.26 -17.16 -15.15
CA ILE A 86 -9.14 -15.91 -14.37
C ILE A 86 -8.24 -14.91 -15.09
N GLY A 87 -7.15 -15.36 -15.71
CA GLY A 87 -6.24 -14.51 -16.48
C GLY A 87 -5.01 -14.04 -15.70
N LEU A 88 -4.62 -14.76 -14.64
CA LEU A 88 -3.38 -14.47 -13.91
C LEU A 88 -2.15 -14.89 -14.72
N SER A 89 -1.05 -14.15 -14.61
CA SER A 89 0.25 -14.62 -15.11
C SER A 89 0.78 -15.77 -14.26
N PHE A 90 1.61 -16.64 -14.82
CA PHE A 90 2.24 -17.74 -14.07
C PHE A 90 2.97 -17.24 -12.82
N LYS A 91 3.65 -16.10 -12.93
CA LYS A 91 4.34 -15.48 -11.81
C LYS A 91 3.37 -15.05 -10.68
N LYS A 92 2.21 -14.49 -11.03
CA LYS A 92 1.18 -14.15 -10.03
C LYS A 92 0.53 -15.39 -9.42
N ILE A 93 0.35 -16.46 -10.19
CA ILE A 93 -0.13 -17.76 -9.69
C ILE A 93 0.84 -18.29 -8.63
N GLU A 94 2.14 -18.30 -8.94
CA GLU A 94 3.17 -18.68 -7.97
C GLU A 94 3.07 -17.83 -6.68
N TYR A 95 2.91 -16.52 -6.82
CA TYR A 95 2.90 -15.60 -5.68
C TYR A 95 1.67 -15.79 -4.79
N ILE A 96 0.46 -15.87 -5.37
CA ILE A 96 -0.76 -16.08 -4.57
C ILE A 96 -0.77 -17.45 -3.91
N LYS A 97 -0.26 -18.50 -4.57
CA LYS A 97 -0.13 -19.84 -3.97
C LYS A 97 0.91 -19.86 -2.86
N ASN A 98 2.04 -19.17 -3.03
CA ASN A 98 3.04 -19.03 -1.96
C ASN A 98 2.47 -18.31 -0.74
N LEU A 99 1.74 -17.19 -0.94
CA LEU A 99 1.04 -16.49 0.14
C LEU A 99 0.06 -17.43 0.86
N ALA A 100 -0.80 -18.10 0.09
CA ALA A 100 -1.79 -19.03 0.63
C ALA A 100 -1.15 -20.19 1.41
N THR A 101 -0.07 -20.79 0.88
CA THR A 101 0.66 -21.88 1.55
C THR A 101 1.26 -21.42 2.88
N LYS A 102 1.90 -20.25 2.91
CA LYS A 102 2.49 -19.72 4.15
C LYS A 102 1.44 -19.41 5.24
N ILE A 103 0.24 -19.00 4.84
CA ILE A 103 -0.86 -18.78 5.79
C ILE A 103 -1.43 -20.11 6.26
N ALA A 104 -1.73 -21.06 5.36
CA ALA A 104 -2.29 -22.36 5.68
C ALA A 104 -1.35 -23.19 6.58
N SER A 105 -0.04 -23.12 6.35
CA SER A 105 0.96 -23.80 7.18
C SER A 105 1.20 -23.13 8.54
N GLY A 106 0.66 -21.92 8.77
CA GLY A 106 0.93 -21.12 9.97
C GLY A 106 2.31 -20.44 9.99
N GLU A 107 3.09 -20.53 8.90
CA GLU A 107 4.36 -19.81 8.77
C GLU A 107 4.13 -18.29 8.75
N LEU A 108 3.09 -17.81 8.05
CA LEU A 108 2.62 -16.42 8.13
C LEU A 108 1.35 -16.33 8.97
N LYS A 109 1.49 -15.88 10.21
CA LYS A 109 0.35 -15.69 11.13
C LYS A 109 -0.31 -14.33 10.86
N ILE A 110 -1.12 -14.25 9.81
CA ILE A 110 -1.66 -12.98 9.30
C ILE A 110 -2.48 -12.22 10.36
N HIS A 111 -3.24 -12.92 11.20
CA HIS A 111 -4.04 -12.30 12.28
C HIS A 111 -3.20 -11.72 13.42
N TYR A 112 -1.92 -12.11 13.49
CA TYR A 112 -0.99 -11.61 14.50
C TYR A 112 -0.24 -10.35 14.04
N LEU A 113 -0.18 -10.08 12.72
CA LEU A 113 0.52 -8.92 12.17
C LEU A 113 0.11 -7.59 12.82
N PRO A 114 -1.17 -7.30 13.12
CA PRO A 114 -1.54 -6.03 13.74
C PRO A 114 -0.88 -5.77 15.10
N SER A 115 -0.43 -6.80 15.82
CA SER A 115 0.24 -6.67 17.13
C SER A 115 1.73 -6.38 17.05
N LEU A 116 2.34 -6.53 15.86
CA LEU A 116 3.76 -6.32 15.62
C LEU A 116 4.10 -4.85 15.32
N GLN A 117 5.38 -4.48 15.47
CA GLN A 117 5.90 -3.20 15.00
C GLN A 117 6.02 -3.18 13.47
N ASN A 118 6.03 -1.98 12.87
CA ASN A 118 6.02 -1.83 11.41
C ASN A 118 7.17 -2.60 10.70
N GLU A 119 8.40 -2.53 11.22
CA GLU A 119 9.54 -3.22 10.61
C GLU A 119 9.47 -4.74 10.78
N GLU A 120 8.88 -5.24 11.87
CA GLU A 120 8.62 -6.66 12.05
C GLU A 120 7.60 -7.17 11.03
N ILE A 121 6.52 -6.41 10.81
CA ILE A 121 5.51 -6.72 9.77
C ILE A 121 6.14 -6.75 8.38
N ILE A 122 6.97 -5.76 8.05
CA ILE A 122 7.69 -5.71 6.77
C ILE A 122 8.57 -6.96 6.63
N THR A 123 9.33 -7.30 7.68
CA THR A 123 10.21 -8.48 7.70
C THR A 123 9.43 -9.78 7.46
N GLU A 124 8.25 -9.94 8.06
CA GLU A 124 7.41 -11.11 7.84
C GLU A 124 6.82 -11.14 6.42
N LEU A 125 6.33 -10.01 5.92
CA LEU A 125 5.67 -9.95 4.61
C LEU A 125 6.64 -10.13 3.45
N VAL A 126 7.89 -9.64 3.53
CA VAL A 126 8.88 -9.82 2.45
C VAL A 126 9.38 -11.26 2.28
N LYS A 127 9.10 -12.16 3.25
CA LYS A 127 9.33 -13.60 3.11
C LYS A 127 8.36 -14.25 2.11
N VAL A 128 7.27 -13.57 1.76
CA VAL A 128 6.30 -14.03 0.76
C VAL A 128 6.80 -13.66 -0.63
N LYS A 129 6.88 -14.63 -1.53
CA LYS A 129 7.28 -14.37 -2.91
C LYS A 129 6.37 -13.33 -3.56
N GLY A 130 6.97 -12.31 -4.15
CA GLY A 130 6.25 -11.22 -4.83
C GLY A 130 5.80 -10.08 -3.92
N ILE A 131 6.01 -10.17 -2.61
CA ILE A 131 5.80 -9.05 -1.70
C ILE A 131 7.15 -8.41 -1.39
N GLY A 132 7.39 -7.22 -1.94
CA GLY A 132 8.54 -6.38 -1.60
C GLY A 132 8.22 -5.39 -0.49
N ARG A 133 9.25 -4.67 -0.02
CA ARG A 133 9.13 -3.64 1.02
C ARG A 133 8.03 -2.62 0.70
N TRP A 134 8.00 -2.08 -0.50
CA TRP A 134 6.97 -1.13 -0.91
C TRP A 134 5.55 -1.70 -0.78
N THR A 135 5.32 -2.96 -1.18
CA THR A 135 4.01 -3.61 -1.02
C THR A 135 3.65 -3.80 0.45
N ALA A 136 4.62 -4.14 1.29
CA ALA A 136 4.42 -4.24 2.74
C ALA A 136 4.11 -2.88 3.37
N GLU A 137 4.75 -1.79 2.93
CA GLU A 137 4.45 -0.43 3.36
C GLU A 137 3.03 0.01 2.94
N MET A 138 2.57 -0.34 1.73
CA MET A 138 1.18 -0.12 1.32
C MET A 138 0.19 -0.89 2.21
N PHE A 139 0.50 -2.13 2.57
CA PHE A 139 -0.31 -2.91 3.49
C PHE A 139 -0.38 -2.25 4.88
N LEU A 140 0.73 -1.73 5.40
CA LEU A 140 0.73 -0.98 6.67
C LEU A 140 -0.21 0.23 6.62
N ILE A 141 -0.17 1.00 5.53
CA ILE A 141 -0.97 2.23 5.37
C ILE A 141 -2.45 1.89 5.16
N PHE A 142 -2.78 1.04 4.17
CA PHE A 142 -4.14 0.85 3.67
C PHE A 142 -4.91 -0.30 4.34
N SER A 143 -4.21 -1.24 4.99
CA SER A 143 -4.87 -2.37 5.66
C SER A 143 -4.77 -2.29 7.17
N LEU A 144 -3.62 -1.87 7.71
CA LEU A 144 -3.42 -1.75 9.15
C LEU A 144 -3.61 -0.33 9.68
N ASN A 145 -3.89 0.65 8.82
CA ASN A 145 -4.08 2.06 9.19
C ASN A 145 -2.94 2.61 10.06
N ARG A 146 -1.70 2.21 9.75
CA ARG A 146 -0.53 2.70 10.47
C ARG A 146 -0.28 4.15 10.12
N ALA A 147 -0.32 5.02 11.11
CA ALA A 147 -0.24 6.47 10.91
C ALA A 147 1.17 6.95 10.53
N ASP A 148 2.21 6.18 10.84
CA ASP A 148 3.60 6.65 10.74
C ASP A 148 4.48 5.75 9.84
N VAL A 149 4.18 5.75 8.55
CA VAL A 149 4.93 5.06 7.49
C VAL A 149 5.32 6.06 6.40
N ILE A 150 6.56 5.97 5.91
CA ILE A 150 7.05 6.72 4.74
C ILE A 150 7.66 5.74 3.73
N PRO A 151 7.05 5.54 2.56
CA PRO A 151 7.57 4.63 1.54
C PRO A 151 8.68 5.32 0.72
N LEU A 152 9.93 5.11 1.13
CA LEU A 152 11.09 5.79 0.55
C LEU A 152 11.35 5.42 -0.91
N ASP A 153 10.90 4.24 -1.36
CA ASP A 153 11.06 3.80 -2.75
C ASP A 153 9.88 4.17 -3.66
N ASP A 154 8.83 4.79 -3.09
CA ASP A 154 7.67 5.21 -3.87
C ASP A 154 8.00 6.39 -4.79
N LEU A 155 7.92 6.16 -6.11
CA LEU A 155 8.23 7.19 -7.10
C LEU A 155 7.23 8.36 -7.05
N GLY A 156 5.98 8.10 -6.72
CA GLY A 156 4.96 9.14 -6.54
C GLY A 156 5.33 10.07 -5.39
N VAL A 157 5.68 9.49 -4.24
CA VAL A 157 6.14 10.27 -3.07
C VAL A 157 7.39 11.07 -3.40
N LYS A 158 8.39 10.47 -4.07
CA LYS A 158 9.60 11.19 -4.52
C LYS A 158 9.27 12.38 -5.41
N LYS A 159 8.43 12.18 -6.44
CA LYS A 159 8.00 13.25 -7.34
C LYS A 159 7.21 14.34 -6.62
N ALA A 160 6.34 13.96 -5.70
CA ALA A 160 5.56 14.94 -4.94
C ALA A 160 6.44 15.77 -4.01
N ILE A 161 7.44 15.16 -3.35
CA ILE A 161 8.42 15.87 -2.53
C ILE A 161 9.27 16.81 -3.41
N GLN A 162 9.74 16.33 -4.58
CA GLN A 162 10.47 17.16 -5.53
C GLN A 162 9.68 18.43 -5.89
N LYS A 163 8.41 18.27 -6.28
CA LYS A 163 7.56 19.41 -6.65
C LYS A 163 7.23 20.32 -5.46
N LEU A 164 6.96 19.75 -4.28
CA LEU A 164 6.57 20.50 -3.09
C LEU A 164 7.70 21.40 -2.55
N TYR A 165 8.95 20.90 -2.63
CA TYR A 165 10.13 21.59 -2.11
C TYR A 165 11.00 22.22 -3.20
N ASP A 166 10.52 22.25 -4.45
CA ASP A 166 11.20 22.85 -5.62
C ASP A 166 12.64 22.33 -5.79
N LEU A 167 12.79 20.98 -5.76
CA LEU A 167 14.08 20.33 -5.93
C LEU A 167 14.40 20.14 -7.41
N ALA A 168 15.65 20.36 -7.81
CA ALA A 168 16.12 20.14 -9.17
C ALA A 168 16.00 18.65 -9.58
N ASP A 169 16.34 17.74 -8.66
CA ASP A 169 16.33 16.29 -8.86
C ASP A 169 15.42 15.58 -7.89
N LEU A 170 15.13 14.29 -8.17
CA LEU A 170 14.40 13.44 -7.23
C LEU A 170 15.15 13.33 -5.90
N PRO A 171 14.46 13.43 -4.76
CA PRO A 171 15.07 13.37 -3.45
C PRO A 171 15.73 12.01 -3.18
N THR A 172 16.88 12.05 -2.51
CA THR A 172 17.52 10.85 -1.95
C THR A 172 16.71 10.33 -0.76
N HIS A 173 16.92 9.06 -0.38
CA HIS A 173 16.33 8.51 0.84
C HIS A 173 16.68 9.33 2.09
N GLN A 174 17.92 9.80 2.17
CA GLN A 174 18.40 10.62 3.29
C GLN A 174 17.59 11.92 3.40
N TYR A 175 17.40 12.63 2.28
CA TYR A 175 16.60 13.85 2.25
C TYR A 175 15.12 13.57 2.64
N MET A 176 14.55 12.47 2.12
CA MET A 176 13.17 12.07 2.46
C MET A 176 13.01 11.78 3.96
N LEU A 177 13.98 11.11 4.58
CA LEU A 177 13.98 10.84 6.02
C LEU A 177 14.09 12.14 6.83
N GLU A 178 14.94 13.07 6.42
CA GLU A 178 15.11 14.36 7.06
C GLU A 178 13.81 15.18 7.00
N VAL A 179 13.26 15.38 5.82
CA VAL A 179 12.00 16.11 5.63
C VAL A 179 10.85 15.44 6.39
N SER A 180 10.68 14.13 6.24
CA SER A 180 9.57 13.40 6.88
C SER A 180 9.73 13.26 8.40
N SER A 181 10.90 13.56 8.96
CA SER A 181 11.07 13.58 10.43
C SER A 181 10.12 14.56 11.11
N ARG A 182 9.82 15.68 10.45
CA ARG A 182 8.88 16.72 10.90
C ARG A 182 7.43 16.24 10.88
N TRP A 183 7.09 15.20 10.09
CA TRP A 183 5.72 14.69 9.94
C TRP A 183 5.36 13.62 10.96
N LYS A 184 6.31 13.20 11.80
CA LYS A 184 6.04 12.23 12.87
C LYS A 184 5.03 12.80 13.87
N PRO A 185 4.10 11.93 14.34
CA PRO A 185 3.91 10.50 14.06
C PRO A 185 2.88 10.24 12.93
N TYR A 186 2.70 11.15 11.97
CA TYR A 186 1.64 11.11 10.96
C TYR A 186 2.18 11.07 9.52
N ARG A 187 3.33 10.39 9.31
CA ARG A 187 3.97 10.30 7.99
C ARG A 187 3.09 9.66 6.92
N SER A 188 2.21 8.72 7.27
CA SER A 188 1.25 8.12 6.33
C SER A 188 0.21 9.11 5.84
N ILE A 189 -0.25 10.00 6.71
CA ILE A 189 -1.18 11.08 6.35
C ILE A 189 -0.49 12.07 5.40
N ALA A 190 0.73 12.49 5.72
CA ALA A 190 1.53 13.33 4.84
C ALA A 190 1.75 12.68 3.46
N THR A 191 2.08 11.39 3.44
CA THR A 191 2.22 10.58 2.21
C THR A 191 0.96 10.59 1.36
N TRP A 192 -0.21 10.45 1.98
CA TRP A 192 -1.50 10.52 1.27
C TRP A 192 -1.70 11.89 0.59
N TYR A 193 -1.38 12.99 1.26
CA TYR A 193 -1.45 14.32 0.66
C TYR A 193 -0.44 14.50 -0.48
N LEU A 194 0.75 13.94 -0.36
CA LEU A 194 1.75 13.93 -1.42
C LEU A 194 1.22 13.21 -2.67
N TRP A 195 0.62 12.02 -2.53
CA TRP A 195 0.00 11.33 -3.68
C TRP A 195 -1.14 12.15 -4.30
N LYS A 196 -2.01 12.73 -3.47
CA LYS A 196 -3.11 13.56 -3.96
C LYS A 196 -2.64 14.84 -4.68
N SER A 197 -1.48 15.34 -4.34
CA SER A 197 -0.93 16.54 -4.99
C SER A 197 -0.55 16.30 -6.45
N LEU A 198 -0.17 15.08 -6.82
CA LEU A 198 0.28 14.79 -8.18
C LEU A 198 -0.81 15.06 -9.22
N SER A 199 -2.06 14.70 -8.93
CA SER A 199 -3.20 14.99 -9.82
C SER A 199 -3.48 16.49 -9.96
N LYS A 200 -3.10 17.32 -8.97
CA LYS A 200 -3.21 18.79 -9.04
C LYS A 200 -2.05 19.41 -9.82
N PHE A 201 -0.85 18.90 -9.67
CA PHE A 201 0.31 19.40 -10.41
C PHE A 201 0.16 19.14 -11.92
N ASP A 202 -0.45 18.00 -12.31
CA ASP A 202 -0.67 17.65 -13.72
C ASP A 202 -1.80 18.47 -14.37
N SER A 203 -2.64 19.17 -13.57
CA SER A 203 -3.70 20.05 -14.06
C SER A 203 -3.28 21.52 -14.23
N ILE A 204 -2.06 21.88 -13.82
CA ILE A 204 -1.51 23.26 -13.88
C ILE A 204 -0.42 23.38 -14.98
N GLY A 205 -0.01 22.28 -15.59
CA GLY A 205 0.88 22.20 -16.75
C GLY A 205 0.12 21.92 -18.02
#